data_fd2c80adafad6847d5b98fcfba27e214
#
_entry.id   fd2c80adafad6847d5b98fcfba27e214
#
_cell.length_a   1.000
_cell.length_b   1.000
_cell.length_c   1.000
_cell.angle_alpha   90.00
_cell.angle_beta   90.00
_cell.angle_gamma   90.00
#
_symmetry.space_group_name_H-M   'P 1'
#
loop_
_entity.id
_entity.type
_entity.pdbx_description
1 polymer ?
#
loop_
_entity_poly.entity_id
_entity_poly.type
_entity_poly.pdbx_seq_one_letter_code
_entity_poly.pdbx_strand_id
1 'polypeptide(L)'
;MNTMQTLDFIPADTLFCRDGRPLAAGSSFGRGAYWPLPTVLHSAVRSALLRAVGDTPSRKAQPGTLRRGSSTGNVGSLAFQWLHVHGPFPVDDRATMWFPAPRDLLPDRSHGALPAYLRIAPATRGQNGESLSNLPPPLTHLVASFVPPSKETLPEWVEFSFLQRYLAGEMSLPKAESPSLWDTDHRIGVALDDASHTAATGQLFAAEHLRLRRGVKLRFGISLPPGHKADPGEGHALATLRQSLLQLGGEQRFGLLLNADQELLLPHVEVKGVHVKWLLLTPAIFAHGWRPGWVNEQGNVKLRVVDKEARREFRRQRRDHSDWHYDEATDTAEMINARLVAACLGKPQPVGGWELLHEDKPGQATGGGKPAHLAVPSGSVFYFQAASEPDATKLVQALQGRCRSDFFGEKGLGLGACGNWQHQLRTSPDVHSNDNPQTTN
;
A
#
# COMPACT_ATOMS: atom_id res chain seq x y z
N MET A 1 -5.61 -16.57 17.44
CA MET A 1 -5.35 -15.20 17.01
C MET A 1 -4.00 -15.19 16.32
N ASN A 2 -3.88 -14.66 15.11
CA ASN A 2 -2.57 -14.44 14.49
C ASN A 2 -1.93 -13.27 15.23
N THR A 3 -0.94 -13.54 16.06
CA THR A 3 -0.19 -12.47 16.72
C THR A 3 0.71 -11.81 15.68
N MET A 4 0.39 -10.58 15.32
CA MET A 4 1.29 -9.73 14.56
C MET A 4 2.36 -9.21 15.53
N GLN A 5 3.64 -9.45 15.20
CA GLN A 5 4.74 -8.87 15.93
C GLN A 5 5.03 -7.47 15.38
N THR A 6 5.06 -6.47 16.23
CA THR A 6 5.37 -5.09 15.84
C THR A 6 6.82 -4.76 16.17
N LEU A 7 7.51 -4.18 15.19
CA LEU A 7 8.91 -3.81 15.25
C LEU A 7 9.09 -2.34 14.86
N ASP A 8 10.07 -1.69 15.49
CA ASP A 8 10.54 -0.34 15.17
C ASP A 8 11.95 -0.43 14.60
N PHE A 9 12.17 0.18 13.45
CA PHE A 9 13.48 0.33 12.83
C PHE A 9 13.97 1.77 13.00
N ILE A 10 15.17 1.92 13.55
CA ILE A 10 15.85 3.19 13.77
C ILE A 10 17.10 3.22 12.90
N PRO A 11 17.15 4.04 11.84
CA PRO A 11 18.32 4.15 10.99
C PRO A 11 19.53 4.69 11.79
N ALA A 12 20.71 4.15 11.51
CA ALA A 12 21.95 4.67 12.10
C ALA A 12 22.34 6.06 11.56
N ASP A 13 21.96 6.33 10.31
CA ASP A 13 22.14 7.60 9.61
C ASP A 13 20.99 7.80 8.60
N THR A 14 21.31 8.10 7.36
CA THR A 14 20.32 8.25 6.28
C THR A 14 19.95 6.91 5.67
N LEU A 15 18.78 6.84 5.06
CA LEU A 15 18.33 5.74 4.22
C LEU A 15 18.44 6.13 2.74
N PHE A 16 18.81 5.17 1.91
CA PHE A 16 18.77 5.32 0.47
C PHE A 16 17.87 4.24 -0.12
N CYS A 17 16.67 4.62 -0.50
CA CYS A 17 15.72 3.76 -1.20
C CYS A 17 15.49 4.34 -2.58
N ARG A 18 15.86 3.60 -3.63
CA ARG A 18 15.63 4.05 -5.00
C ARG A 18 14.16 3.93 -5.37
N ASP A 19 13.70 4.88 -6.18
CA ASP A 19 12.49 4.66 -6.93
C ASP A 19 12.75 3.61 -8.05
N GLY A 20 11.69 3.16 -8.73
CA GLY A 20 11.82 2.14 -9.78
C GLY A 20 12.43 2.62 -11.10
N ARG A 21 12.94 3.84 -11.16
CA ARG A 21 13.54 4.41 -12.38
C ARG A 21 14.97 3.93 -12.56
N PRO A 22 15.40 3.67 -13.81
CA PRO A 22 16.81 3.39 -14.07
C PRO A 22 17.71 4.54 -13.63
N LEU A 23 18.80 4.23 -12.95
CA LEU A 23 19.85 5.17 -12.61
C LEU A 23 21.14 4.71 -13.33
N ALA A 24 21.65 5.55 -14.20
CA ALA A 24 22.94 5.33 -14.84
C ALA A 24 23.88 6.49 -14.50
N ALA A 25 25.12 6.21 -14.19
CA ALA A 25 26.15 7.23 -13.99
C ALA A 25 26.28 8.09 -15.26
N GLY A 26 26.41 9.38 -15.08
CA GLY A 26 26.55 10.36 -16.18
C GLY A 26 25.27 10.87 -16.81
N SER A 27 24.12 10.26 -16.55
CA SER A 27 22.87 10.66 -17.22
C SER A 27 21.69 10.97 -16.30
N SER A 28 21.78 10.74 -14.99
CA SER A 28 20.59 10.81 -14.18
C SER A 28 20.80 11.29 -12.75
N PHE A 29 19.85 12.11 -12.35
CA PHE A 29 19.61 12.43 -10.97
C PHE A 29 18.84 11.25 -10.33
N GLY A 30 19.48 10.56 -9.39
CA GLY A 30 18.85 9.46 -8.65
C GLY A 30 17.87 9.99 -7.63
N ARG A 31 16.61 10.07 -8.01
CA ARG A 31 15.57 10.35 -7.01
C ARG A 31 15.43 9.17 -6.06
N GLY A 32 15.54 9.49 -4.76
CA GLY A 32 15.14 8.58 -3.72
C GLY A 32 13.62 8.36 -3.71
N ALA A 33 13.18 7.21 -3.22
CA ALA A 33 11.79 7.06 -2.84
C ALA A 33 11.53 7.90 -1.59
N TYR A 34 10.44 8.65 -1.59
CA TYR A 34 10.06 9.49 -0.43
C TYR A 34 9.86 8.69 0.87
N TRP A 35 9.58 7.41 0.76
CA TRP A 35 9.39 6.50 1.88
C TRP A 35 9.77 5.07 1.46
N PRO A 36 10.39 4.26 2.34
CA PRO A 36 10.74 2.89 2.02
C PRO A 36 9.52 2.06 1.62
N LEU A 37 9.63 1.37 0.48
CA LEU A 37 8.56 0.49 0.03
C LEU A 37 8.48 -0.77 0.90
N PRO A 38 7.27 -1.32 1.12
CA PRO A 38 7.09 -2.58 1.84
C PRO A 38 7.96 -3.72 1.28
N THR A 39 8.15 -3.79 -0.04
CA THR A 39 8.96 -4.79 -0.72
C THR A 39 10.43 -4.73 -0.33
N VAL A 40 10.98 -3.54 -0.10
CA VAL A 40 12.37 -3.33 0.36
C VAL A 40 12.50 -3.83 1.80
N LEU A 41 11.56 -3.45 2.66
CA LEU A 41 11.51 -3.88 4.06
C LEU A 41 11.35 -5.41 4.18
N HIS A 42 10.41 -6.00 3.44
CA HIS A 42 10.22 -7.45 3.41
C HIS A 42 11.51 -8.18 3.02
N SER A 43 12.21 -7.70 1.99
CA SER A 43 13.47 -8.30 1.54
C SER A 43 14.56 -8.20 2.60
N ALA A 44 14.67 -7.07 3.28
CA ALA A 44 15.62 -6.85 4.36
C ALA A 44 15.35 -7.77 5.55
N VAL A 45 14.11 -7.83 6.03
CA VAL A 45 13.70 -8.70 7.15
C VAL A 45 13.93 -10.17 6.80
N ARG A 46 13.50 -10.61 5.62
CA ARG A 46 13.69 -11.99 5.19
C ARG A 46 15.16 -12.37 5.08
N SER A 47 16.02 -11.47 4.57
CA SER A 47 17.47 -11.71 4.51
C SER A 47 18.11 -11.82 5.90
N ALA A 48 17.63 -11.04 6.86
CA ALA A 48 18.10 -11.15 8.25
C ALA A 48 17.68 -12.48 8.89
N LEU A 49 16.43 -12.91 8.67
CA LEU A 49 15.92 -14.20 9.15
C LEU A 49 16.70 -15.38 8.55
N LEU A 50 16.97 -15.37 7.23
CA LEU A 50 17.76 -16.40 6.57
C LEU A 50 19.16 -16.50 7.16
N ARG A 51 19.83 -15.36 7.38
CA ARG A 51 21.15 -15.35 8.03
C ARG A 51 21.11 -15.91 9.45
N ALA A 52 20.05 -15.63 10.21
CA ALA A 52 19.90 -16.12 11.58
C ALA A 52 19.79 -17.65 11.67
N VAL A 53 19.29 -18.32 10.63
CA VAL A 53 19.25 -19.78 10.53
C VAL A 53 20.45 -20.37 9.76
N GLY A 54 21.44 -19.55 9.41
CA GLY A 54 22.61 -19.99 8.65
C GLY A 54 22.33 -20.29 7.18
N ASP A 55 21.16 -19.87 6.66
CA ASP A 55 20.78 -20.04 5.26
C ASP A 55 21.14 -18.80 4.45
N THR A 56 21.47 -19.00 3.19
CA THR A 56 21.66 -17.92 2.22
C THR A 56 20.55 -17.95 1.18
N PRO A 57 20.08 -16.79 0.71
CA PRO A 57 19.10 -16.76 -0.36
C PRO A 57 19.65 -17.54 -1.57
N SER A 58 19.18 -18.76 -1.78
CA SER A 58 19.49 -19.52 -2.99
C SER A 58 18.82 -18.83 -4.17
N ARG A 59 19.49 -18.72 -5.30
CA ARG A 59 19.00 -18.07 -6.52
C ARG A 59 18.35 -19.04 -7.49
N LYS A 60 18.48 -20.34 -7.25
CA LYS A 60 17.88 -21.36 -8.09
C LYS A 60 16.39 -21.47 -7.78
N ALA A 61 15.55 -21.29 -8.80
CA ALA A 61 14.13 -21.59 -8.69
C ALA A 61 13.96 -23.06 -8.30
N GLN A 62 13.17 -23.32 -7.25
CA GLN A 62 12.83 -24.69 -6.89
C GLN A 62 11.51 -25.06 -7.59
N PRO A 63 11.45 -26.22 -8.26
CA PRO A 63 10.21 -26.71 -8.88
C PRO A 63 9.06 -26.76 -7.87
N GLY A 64 7.90 -26.28 -8.24
CA GLY A 64 6.70 -26.33 -7.40
C GLY A 64 6.54 -25.16 -6.41
N THR A 65 7.47 -24.19 -6.35
CA THR A 65 7.41 -23.06 -5.41
C THR A 65 6.72 -21.82 -5.97
N LEU A 66 6.30 -21.83 -7.22
CA LEU A 66 5.54 -20.74 -7.85
C LEU A 66 4.16 -20.64 -7.21
N ARG A 67 3.95 -19.67 -6.33
CA ARG A 67 2.60 -19.31 -5.90
C ARG A 67 1.91 -18.56 -7.04
N ARG A 68 0.67 -18.96 -7.35
CA ARG A 68 -0.20 -18.25 -8.27
C ARG A 68 -0.37 -16.81 -7.77
N GLY A 69 0.09 -15.82 -8.55
CA GLY A 69 0.09 -14.40 -8.17
C GLY A 69 1.40 -13.89 -7.53
N SER A 70 2.40 -14.74 -7.28
CA SER A 70 3.76 -14.31 -6.95
C SER A 70 4.48 -13.92 -8.24
N SER A 71 4.90 -12.67 -8.33
CA SER A 71 5.67 -12.15 -9.49
C SER A 71 7.12 -12.59 -9.48
N THR A 72 7.57 -13.27 -8.43
CA THR A 72 8.94 -13.71 -8.29
C THR A 72 9.03 -15.21 -8.56
N GLY A 73 9.17 -15.58 -9.82
CA GLY A 73 9.46 -16.95 -10.21
C GLY A 73 10.76 -17.54 -9.63
N ASN A 74 11.55 -16.74 -8.94
CA ASN A 74 12.83 -17.11 -8.36
C ASN A 74 12.80 -16.99 -6.85
N VAL A 75 12.13 -17.92 -6.20
CA VAL A 75 12.27 -18.05 -4.76
C VAL A 75 13.37 -19.08 -4.49
N GLY A 76 14.56 -18.58 -4.25
CA GLY A 76 15.71 -19.45 -4.03
C GLY A 76 15.62 -20.31 -2.77
N SER A 77 15.16 -19.79 -1.64
CA SER A 77 14.97 -20.55 -0.40
C SER A 77 13.48 -20.67 -0.08
N LEU A 78 13.05 -21.81 0.44
CA LEU A 78 11.69 -22.02 0.93
C LEU A 78 11.47 -21.40 2.31
N ALA A 79 12.56 -21.18 3.06
CA ALA A 79 12.48 -20.62 4.40
C ALA A 79 11.89 -19.21 4.38
N PHE A 80 11.03 -18.94 5.34
CA PHE A 80 10.35 -17.63 5.52
C PHE A 80 9.53 -17.14 4.31
N GLN A 81 9.08 -18.05 3.42
CA GLN A 81 8.14 -17.67 2.35
C GLN A 81 6.78 -17.23 2.87
N TRP A 82 6.46 -17.64 4.07
CA TRP A 82 5.23 -17.30 4.76
C TRP A 82 5.23 -15.88 5.34
N LEU A 83 6.39 -15.19 5.36
CA LEU A 83 6.52 -13.87 5.95
C LEU A 83 5.58 -12.86 5.28
N HIS A 84 4.72 -12.23 6.06
CA HIS A 84 3.90 -11.11 5.66
C HIS A 84 4.35 -9.86 6.42
N VAL A 85 4.49 -8.75 5.70
CA VAL A 85 4.89 -7.46 6.26
C VAL A 85 3.76 -6.45 6.11
N HIS A 86 3.55 -5.61 7.13
CA HIS A 86 2.57 -4.54 7.17
C HIS A 86 3.27 -3.21 7.46
N GLY A 87 3.18 -2.26 6.57
CA GLY A 87 3.91 -0.98 6.66
C GLY A 87 5.14 -0.96 5.74
N PRO A 88 6.16 -0.12 6.00
CA PRO A 88 6.41 0.66 7.23
C PRO A 88 5.61 1.97 7.29
N PHE A 89 5.37 2.43 8.51
CA PHE A 89 4.76 3.74 8.80
C PHE A 89 5.67 4.55 9.72
N PRO A 90 5.75 5.88 9.55
CA PRO A 90 6.50 6.72 10.45
C PRO A 90 5.80 6.84 11.82
N VAL A 91 6.60 6.82 12.86
CA VAL A 91 6.20 7.15 14.23
C VAL A 91 7.12 8.25 14.71
N ASP A 92 6.56 9.34 15.22
CA ASP A 92 7.33 10.47 15.72
C ASP A 92 7.78 10.28 17.19
N ASP A 93 8.44 11.29 17.75
CA ASP A 93 8.96 11.32 19.11
C ASP A 93 7.85 11.36 20.18
N ARG A 94 6.61 11.67 19.80
CA ARG A 94 5.41 11.63 20.65
C ARG A 94 4.67 10.30 20.57
N ALA A 95 5.25 9.31 19.87
CA ALA A 95 4.62 8.03 19.58
C ALA A 95 3.38 8.14 18.67
N THR A 96 3.18 9.25 17.96
CA THR A 96 2.11 9.42 16.98
C THR A 96 2.46 8.66 15.71
N MET A 97 1.54 7.81 15.25
CA MET A 97 1.65 7.12 13.98
C MET A 97 1.06 7.98 12.85
N TRP A 98 1.79 8.01 11.75
CA TRP A 98 1.43 8.78 10.57
C TRP A 98 1.14 7.86 9.37
N PHE A 99 0.13 8.22 8.59
CA PHE A 99 -0.34 7.45 7.45
C PHE A 99 -0.44 8.33 6.21
N PRO A 100 -0.37 7.76 4.99
CA PRO A 100 -0.56 8.54 3.78
C PRO A 100 -1.93 9.23 3.77
N ALA A 101 -1.91 10.53 3.45
CA ALA A 101 -3.13 11.33 3.37
C ALA A 101 -4.05 10.84 2.24
N PRO A 102 -5.37 10.80 2.47
CA PRO A 102 -6.35 10.47 1.43
C PRO A 102 -6.33 11.49 0.28
N ARG A 103 -6.35 11.00 -0.94
CA ARG A 103 -6.28 11.84 -2.16
C ARG A 103 -7.63 12.39 -2.60
N ASP A 104 -8.70 12.03 -1.93
CA ASP A 104 -10.04 12.56 -2.12
C ASP A 104 -10.34 13.78 -1.21
N LEU A 105 -9.32 14.33 -0.60
CA LEU A 105 -9.38 15.55 0.21
C LEU A 105 -8.67 16.70 -0.50
N LEU A 106 -9.26 17.90 -0.42
CA LEU A 106 -8.69 19.15 -0.91
C LEU A 106 -8.73 20.21 0.19
N PRO A 107 -7.79 21.18 0.20
CA PRO A 107 -7.90 22.32 1.12
C PRO A 107 -9.03 23.26 0.68
N ASP A 108 -9.97 23.55 1.58
CA ASP A 108 -11.06 24.52 1.36
C ASP A 108 -10.65 25.90 1.85
N ARG A 109 -10.42 26.82 0.92
CA ARG A 109 -10.06 28.21 1.21
C ARG A 109 -11.15 28.98 1.93
N SER A 110 -12.41 28.67 1.64
CA SER A 110 -13.56 29.36 2.22
C SER A 110 -13.66 29.11 3.72
N HIS A 111 -13.03 28.03 4.19
CA HIS A 111 -13.06 27.59 5.58
C HIS A 111 -11.64 27.45 6.18
N GLY A 112 -10.74 28.38 5.90
CA GLY A 112 -9.41 28.40 6.52
C GLY A 112 -8.49 27.24 6.13
N ALA A 113 -8.62 26.75 4.90
CA ALA A 113 -7.86 25.62 4.36
C ALA A 113 -8.10 24.29 5.11
N LEU A 114 -9.27 24.13 5.74
CA LEU A 114 -9.68 22.84 6.28
C LEU A 114 -9.83 21.79 5.17
N PRO A 115 -9.59 20.52 5.45
CA PRO A 115 -9.80 19.46 4.47
C PRO A 115 -11.28 19.34 4.09
N ALA A 116 -11.56 19.40 2.79
CA ALA A 116 -12.88 19.17 2.22
C ALA A 116 -12.85 17.91 1.34
N TYR A 117 -13.90 17.10 1.42
CA TYR A 117 -14.05 15.92 0.58
C TYR A 117 -14.34 16.28 -0.87
N LEU A 118 -13.75 15.51 -1.79
CA LEU A 118 -14.29 15.41 -3.14
C LEU A 118 -15.67 14.76 -3.08
N ARG A 119 -16.60 15.28 -3.86
CA ARG A 119 -17.98 14.79 -3.93
C ARG A 119 -18.07 13.64 -4.92
N ILE A 120 -18.83 12.62 -4.54
CA ILE A 120 -19.10 11.46 -5.37
C ILE A 120 -20.55 11.54 -5.81
N ALA A 121 -20.77 11.56 -7.12
CA ALA A 121 -22.11 11.62 -7.70
C ALA A 121 -22.23 10.67 -8.89
N PRO A 122 -23.41 10.05 -9.08
CA PRO A 122 -23.66 9.26 -10.28
C PRO A 122 -23.38 10.10 -11.54
N ALA A 123 -22.74 9.50 -12.54
CA ALA A 123 -22.61 10.11 -13.85
C ALA A 123 -24.00 10.17 -14.49
N THR A 124 -24.56 11.38 -14.63
CA THR A 124 -25.85 11.59 -15.28
C THR A 124 -25.69 11.43 -16.80
N ARG A 125 -26.60 10.70 -17.42
CA ARG A 125 -26.75 10.72 -18.87
C ARG A 125 -27.51 12.02 -19.26
N GLY A 126 -27.09 12.68 -20.32
CA GLY A 126 -27.86 13.79 -20.91
C GLY A 126 -29.25 13.32 -21.29
N GLN A 127 -30.17 14.29 -21.52
CA GLN A 127 -31.55 13.97 -21.89
C GLN A 127 -31.69 13.15 -23.18
N ASN A 128 -30.66 13.15 -24.04
CA ASN A 128 -30.60 12.39 -25.27
C ASN A 128 -29.86 11.01 -25.08
N GLY A 129 -29.60 10.58 -23.85
CA GLY A 129 -28.89 9.31 -23.57
C GLY A 129 -27.38 9.40 -23.72
N GLU A 130 -26.82 10.54 -24.06
CA GLU A 130 -25.38 10.75 -24.13
C GLU A 130 -24.75 10.81 -22.74
N SER A 131 -23.58 10.19 -22.58
CA SER A 131 -22.82 10.30 -21.34
C SER A 131 -22.13 11.65 -21.28
N LEU A 132 -22.40 12.41 -20.22
CA LEU A 132 -21.70 13.68 -19.97
C LEU A 132 -20.30 13.49 -19.40
N SER A 133 -19.79 12.27 -19.37
CA SER A 133 -18.48 11.99 -18.84
C SER A 133 -17.78 10.87 -19.63
N ASN A 134 -16.47 10.98 -19.71
CA ASN A 134 -15.57 9.99 -20.30
C ASN A 134 -14.98 9.05 -19.24
N LEU A 135 -15.73 8.71 -18.18
CA LEU A 135 -15.28 7.80 -17.16
C LEU A 135 -14.84 6.46 -17.77
N PRO A 136 -13.65 5.98 -17.42
CA PRO A 136 -13.24 4.66 -17.86
C PRO A 136 -14.10 3.58 -17.22
N PRO A 137 -14.54 2.56 -17.97
CA PRO A 137 -15.19 1.40 -17.37
C PRO A 137 -14.31 0.78 -16.28
N PRO A 138 -14.88 0.30 -15.18
CA PRO A 138 -16.33 0.13 -14.90
C PRO A 138 -16.96 1.26 -14.07
N LEU A 139 -16.32 2.41 -13.95
CA LEU A 139 -16.78 3.49 -13.07
C LEU A 139 -18.12 4.05 -13.52
N THR A 140 -19.00 4.30 -12.55
CA THR A 140 -20.33 4.84 -12.74
C THR A 140 -20.57 6.16 -12.02
N HIS A 141 -19.62 6.56 -11.17
CA HIS A 141 -19.71 7.78 -10.39
C HIS A 141 -18.51 8.68 -10.66
N LEU A 142 -18.79 9.97 -10.74
CA LEU A 142 -17.81 11.05 -10.82
C LEU A 142 -17.25 11.34 -9.42
N VAL A 143 -15.97 11.66 -9.38
CA VAL A 143 -15.32 12.26 -8.21
C VAL A 143 -14.97 13.70 -8.61
N ALA A 144 -15.62 14.67 -8.00
CA ALA A 144 -15.53 16.07 -8.43
C ALA A 144 -15.27 17.01 -7.24
N SER A 145 -14.52 18.07 -7.49
CA SER A 145 -14.36 19.18 -6.55
C SER A 145 -15.46 20.23 -6.77
N PHE A 146 -16.05 20.69 -5.67
CA PHE A 146 -16.91 21.86 -5.64
C PHE A 146 -16.25 23.03 -4.92
N VAL A 147 -15.02 22.83 -4.49
CA VAL A 147 -14.19 23.86 -3.87
C VAL A 147 -13.34 24.51 -4.96
N PRO A 148 -13.21 25.84 -4.97
CA PRO A 148 -12.32 26.51 -5.91
C PRO A 148 -10.89 25.95 -5.84
N PRO A 149 -10.18 25.84 -6.97
CA PRO A 149 -8.82 25.33 -6.98
C PRO A 149 -7.90 26.20 -6.11
N SER A 150 -7.06 25.54 -5.33
CA SER A 150 -6.09 26.17 -4.43
C SER A 150 -4.68 25.81 -4.83
N LYS A 151 -3.72 26.72 -4.59
CA LYS A 151 -2.29 26.41 -4.64
C LYS A 151 -1.80 25.74 -3.36
N GLU A 152 -2.58 25.82 -2.29
CA GLU A 152 -2.31 25.12 -1.04
C GLU A 152 -2.50 23.62 -1.25
N THR A 153 -1.69 22.84 -0.59
CA THR A 153 -1.79 21.38 -0.59
C THR A 153 -1.98 20.88 0.83
N LEU A 154 -2.71 19.81 0.98
CA LEU A 154 -2.77 19.10 2.24
C LEU A 154 -1.43 18.38 2.48
N PRO A 155 -1.07 18.12 3.75
CA PRO A 155 0.10 17.31 4.08
C PRO A 155 0.03 15.95 3.38
N GLU A 156 1.18 15.39 3.00
CA GLU A 156 1.25 14.05 2.42
C GLU A 156 0.98 12.94 3.45
N TRP A 157 1.16 13.26 4.73
CA TRP A 157 0.95 12.35 5.85
C TRP A 157 0.01 12.98 6.88
N VAL A 158 -0.87 12.16 7.41
CA VAL A 158 -1.84 12.53 8.44
C VAL A 158 -1.73 11.58 9.64
N GLU A 159 -2.05 12.09 10.80
CA GLU A 159 -2.03 11.29 12.02
C GLU A 159 -3.15 10.25 12.07
N PHE A 160 -2.97 9.25 12.91
CA PHE A 160 -3.93 8.16 13.13
C PHE A 160 -5.34 8.67 13.46
N SER A 161 -5.47 9.65 14.37
CA SER A 161 -6.74 10.20 14.81
C SER A 161 -7.50 10.91 13.69
N PHE A 162 -6.78 11.68 12.88
CA PHE A 162 -7.34 12.31 11.68
C PHE A 162 -7.90 11.26 10.72
N LEU A 163 -7.11 10.20 10.48
CA LEU A 163 -7.49 9.17 9.53
C LEU A 163 -8.69 8.35 10.02
N GLN A 164 -8.83 8.12 11.33
CA GLN A 164 -10.02 7.50 11.90
C GLN A 164 -11.28 8.33 11.64
N ARG A 165 -11.25 9.64 11.88
CA ARG A 165 -12.37 10.56 11.62
C ARG A 165 -12.72 10.59 10.13
N TYR A 166 -11.70 10.64 9.27
CA TYR A 166 -11.89 10.55 7.83
C TYR A 166 -12.58 9.23 7.40
N LEU A 167 -12.12 8.09 7.91
CA LEU A 167 -12.71 6.79 7.61
C LEU A 167 -14.12 6.63 8.18
N ALA A 168 -14.40 7.23 9.33
CA ALA A 168 -15.74 7.29 9.90
C ALA A 168 -16.72 8.07 8.99
N GLY A 169 -16.21 8.92 8.10
CA GLY A 169 -17.04 9.75 7.21
C GLY A 169 -17.55 11.03 7.89
N GLU A 170 -16.81 11.53 8.91
CA GLU A 170 -17.16 12.79 9.55
C GLU A 170 -17.15 13.94 8.54
N MET A 171 -18.25 14.71 8.51
CA MET A 171 -18.43 15.79 7.54
C MET A 171 -17.44 16.95 7.74
N SER A 172 -17.04 17.21 8.98
CA SER A 172 -16.06 18.23 9.34
C SER A 172 -14.79 17.58 9.88
N LEU A 173 -13.71 17.68 9.10
CA LEU A 173 -12.40 17.22 9.52
C LEU A 173 -11.59 18.36 10.17
N PRO A 174 -10.75 18.07 11.16
CA PRO A 174 -9.86 19.07 11.73
C PRO A 174 -8.81 19.50 10.71
N LYS A 175 -8.11 20.59 10.98
CA LYS A 175 -6.95 20.97 10.18
C LYS A 175 -5.92 19.83 10.22
N ALA A 176 -5.49 19.41 9.04
CA ALA A 176 -4.42 18.41 8.95
C ALA A 176 -3.09 19.09 9.30
N GLU A 177 -2.41 18.58 10.32
CA GLU A 177 -1.07 19.04 10.67
C GLU A 177 -0.04 18.48 9.69
N SER A 178 0.99 19.28 9.40
CA SER A 178 2.10 18.87 8.55
C SER A 178 3.22 18.33 9.41
N PRO A 179 3.45 17.01 9.42
CA PRO A 179 4.50 16.46 10.25
C PRO A 179 5.88 16.78 9.69
N SER A 180 6.82 17.02 10.58
CA SER A 180 8.22 17.14 10.24
C SER A 180 8.92 15.82 10.54
N LEU A 181 8.81 14.84 9.63
CA LEU A 181 9.25 13.47 9.85
C LEU A 181 10.68 13.20 9.35
N TRP A 182 11.08 13.86 8.26
CA TRP A 182 12.40 13.70 7.66
C TRP A 182 12.81 14.92 6.83
N ASP A 183 14.07 14.96 6.49
CA ASP A 183 14.67 15.87 5.52
C ASP A 183 15.29 15.07 4.38
N THR A 184 15.35 15.67 3.20
CA THR A 184 16.07 15.11 2.06
C THR A 184 17.52 15.54 2.14
N ASP A 185 18.44 14.56 2.15
CA ASP A 185 19.87 14.77 2.14
C ASP A 185 20.39 14.50 0.72
N HIS A 186 20.76 15.57 0.00
CA HIS A 186 21.27 15.48 -1.37
C HIS A 186 22.77 15.19 -1.34
N ARG A 187 23.17 14.10 -1.98
CA ARG A 187 24.56 13.67 -2.09
C ARG A 187 25.00 13.60 -3.54
N ILE A 188 26.18 14.11 -3.80
CA ILE A 188 26.82 14.00 -5.11
C ILE A 188 27.92 12.96 -4.98
N GLY A 189 27.89 11.97 -5.84
CA GLY A 189 28.93 10.95 -5.96
C GLY A 189 29.59 10.99 -7.33
N VAL A 190 30.76 10.39 -7.42
CA VAL A 190 31.49 10.18 -8.64
C VAL A 190 31.84 8.71 -8.79
N ALA A 191 31.66 8.15 -9.98
CA ALA A 191 32.16 6.80 -10.23
C ALA A 191 33.69 6.85 -10.32
N LEU A 192 34.33 5.87 -9.72
CA LEU A 192 35.78 5.68 -9.81
C LEU A 192 36.09 4.70 -10.93
N ASP A 193 37.17 4.98 -11.63
CA ASP A 193 37.77 4.01 -12.57
C ASP A 193 38.50 2.95 -11.74
N ASP A 194 38.17 1.67 -11.98
CA ASP A 194 38.68 0.53 -11.19
C ASP A 194 40.19 0.33 -11.32
N ALA A 195 40.81 0.74 -12.40
CA ALA A 195 42.24 0.56 -12.64
C ALA A 195 43.09 1.70 -12.04
N SER A 196 42.63 2.94 -12.18
CA SER A 196 43.36 4.15 -11.74
C SER A 196 42.93 4.68 -10.38
N HIS A 197 41.78 4.22 -9.85
CA HIS A 197 41.11 4.72 -8.65
C HIS A 197 40.87 6.24 -8.69
N THR A 198 40.80 6.82 -9.88
CA THR A 198 40.50 8.24 -10.12
C THR A 198 39.06 8.43 -10.58
N ALA A 199 38.58 9.64 -10.54
CA ALA A 199 37.21 9.93 -11.01
C ALA A 199 37.04 9.61 -12.50
N ALA A 200 36.08 8.77 -12.84
CA ALA A 200 35.72 8.49 -14.21
C ALA A 200 35.07 9.75 -14.84
N THR A 201 35.61 10.19 -15.98
CA THR A 201 35.18 11.42 -16.64
C THR A 201 33.72 11.37 -17.02
N GLY A 202 32.95 12.40 -16.64
CA GLY A 202 31.52 12.52 -16.98
C GLY A 202 30.58 11.62 -16.18
N GLN A 203 31.08 10.91 -15.16
CA GLN A 203 30.27 9.98 -14.36
C GLN A 203 29.94 10.51 -12.96
N LEU A 204 29.39 11.74 -12.91
CA LEU A 204 28.77 12.26 -11.72
C LEU A 204 27.35 11.69 -11.58
N PHE A 205 26.96 11.40 -10.35
CA PHE A 205 25.57 11.09 -10.02
C PHE A 205 25.14 11.84 -8.77
N ALA A 206 23.87 12.18 -8.70
CA ALA A 206 23.27 12.75 -7.50
C ALA A 206 22.29 11.73 -6.91
N ALA A 207 22.29 11.59 -5.60
CA ALA A 207 21.40 10.71 -4.87
C ALA A 207 20.67 11.48 -3.77
N GLU A 208 19.37 11.22 -3.64
CA GLU A 208 18.55 11.77 -2.56
C GLU A 208 18.40 10.72 -1.47
N HIS A 209 18.91 11.03 -0.28
CA HIS A 209 18.78 10.20 0.89
C HIS A 209 17.68 10.73 1.80
N LEU A 210 17.01 9.82 2.49
CA LEU A 210 16.03 10.12 3.52
C LEU A 210 16.74 10.20 4.88
N ARG A 211 16.73 11.37 5.50
CA ARG A 211 17.26 11.59 6.85
C ARG A 211 16.09 11.74 7.81
N LEU A 212 15.80 10.71 8.59
CA LEU A 212 14.77 10.81 9.62
C LEU A 212 15.16 11.83 10.68
N ARG A 213 14.20 12.61 11.14
CA ARG A 213 14.41 13.53 12.25
C ARG A 213 14.55 12.77 13.56
N ARG A 214 15.19 13.42 14.53
CA ARG A 214 15.42 12.82 15.85
C ARG A 214 14.10 12.32 16.46
N GLY A 215 14.10 11.09 16.94
CA GLY A 215 12.93 10.44 17.52
C GLY A 215 11.99 9.79 16.53
N VAL A 216 12.12 10.07 15.23
CA VAL A 216 11.32 9.41 14.19
C VAL A 216 11.87 8.02 13.87
N LYS A 217 10.99 7.06 13.78
CA LYS A 217 11.30 5.65 13.49
C LYS A 217 10.31 5.06 12.48
N LEU A 218 10.69 3.94 11.86
CA LEU A 218 9.80 3.19 10.98
C LEU A 218 9.16 2.05 11.75
N ARG A 219 7.85 2.09 11.95
CA ARG A 219 7.08 1.01 12.58
C ARG A 219 6.46 0.10 11.53
N PHE A 220 6.57 -1.20 11.76
CA PHE A 220 5.96 -2.19 10.89
C PHE A 220 5.56 -3.45 11.65
N GLY A 221 4.63 -4.19 11.08
CA GLY A 221 4.21 -5.50 11.58
C GLY A 221 4.77 -6.64 10.74
N ILE A 222 5.09 -7.74 11.39
CA ILE A 222 5.33 -9.02 10.72
C ILE A 222 4.30 -10.02 11.21
N SER A 223 3.78 -10.83 10.33
CA SER A 223 2.76 -11.82 10.68
C SER A 223 2.98 -13.14 9.93
N LEU A 224 2.50 -14.20 10.56
CA LEU A 224 2.41 -15.53 9.97
C LEU A 224 1.04 -15.73 9.33
N PRO A 225 0.92 -16.48 8.24
CA PRO A 225 -0.36 -16.88 7.72
C PRO A 225 -1.20 -17.65 8.76
N PRO A 226 -2.53 -17.58 8.69
CA PRO A 226 -3.38 -18.36 9.56
C PRO A 226 -3.07 -19.85 9.49
N GLY A 227 -2.80 -20.46 10.64
CA GLY A 227 -2.51 -21.90 10.76
C GLY A 227 -1.05 -22.29 10.50
N HIS A 228 -0.18 -21.36 10.08
CA HIS A 228 1.26 -21.62 10.03
C HIS A 228 1.82 -21.68 11.47
N LYS A 229 2.60 -22.71 11.73
CA LYS A 229 3.38 -22.83 12.97
C LYS A 229 4.86 -22.74 12.56
N ALA A 230 5.55 -21.72 13.07
CA ALA A 230 6.99 -21.62 12.91
C ALA A 230 7.66 -22.86 13.52
N ASP A 231 8.61 -23.43 12.83
CA ASP A 231 9.44 -24.46 13.41
C ASP A 231 10.40 -23.86 14.49
N PRO A 232 11.07 -24.67 15.29
CA PRO A 232 11.95 -24.16 16.35
C PRO A 232 13.07 -23.24 15.83
N GLY A 233 13.61 -23.50 14.63
CA GLY A 233 14.64 -22.66 14.00
C GLY A 233 14.08 -21.33 13.54
N GLU A 234 12.92 -21.33 12.90
CA GLU A 234 12.19 -20.11 12.50
C GLU A 234 11.80 -19.27 13.73
N GLY A 235 11.32 -19.91 14.81
CA GLY A 235 10.99 -19.24 16.05
C GLY A 235 12.20 -18.57 16.71
N HIS A 236 13.35 -19.22 16.70
CA HIS A 236 14.61 -18.66 17.18
C HIS A 236 15.05 -17.46 16.33
N ALA A 237 15.01 -17.57 15.00
CA ALA A 237 15.34 -16.48 14.08
C ALA A 237 14.44 -15.25 14.29
N LEU A 238 13.13 -15.45 14.48
CA LEU A 238 12.19 -14.37 14.82
C LEU A 238 12.53 -13.70 16.15
N ALA A 239 12.93 -14.47 17.15
CA ALA A 239 13.37 -13.93 18.43
C ALA A 239 14.66 -13.12 18.30
N THR A 240 15.61 -13.57 17.48
CA THR A 240 16.90 -12.90 17.23
C THR A 240 16.73 -11.56 16.49
N LEU A 241 15.71 -11.40 15.66
CA LEU A 241 15.43 -10.12 15.01
C LEU A 241 15.22 -8.97 15.98
N ARG A 242 14.76 -9.27 17.19
CA ARG A 242 14.33 -8.30 18.20
C ARG A 242 15.48 -7.57 18.87
N GLN A 243 16.54 -7.31 18.34
CA GLN A 243 17.69 -6.49 18.81
C GLN A 243 18.85 -6.70 17.84
N SER A 244 18.54 -6.71 16.56
CA SER A 244 19.53 -6.94 15.51
C SER A 244 19.78 -5.69 14.68
N LEU A 245 20.91 -5.67 14.01
CA LEU A 245 21.18 -4.72 12.96
C LEU A 245 20.51 -5.22 11.68
N LEU A 246 19.67 -4.35 11.09
CA LEU A 246 19.02 -4.62 9.81
C LEU A 246 19.59 -3.71 8.73
N GLN A 247 20.06 -4.29 7.64
CA GLN A 247 20.41 -3.55 6.45
C GLN A 247 19.13 -3.25 5.65
N LEU A 248 18.85 -1.97 5.43
CA LEU A 248 17.65 -1.52 4.74
C LEU A 248 17.98 -0.51 3.64
N GLY A 249 17.60 -0.84 2.42
CA GLY A 249 17.86 0.01 1.26
C GLY A 249 19.20 -0.23 0.58
N GLY A 250 19.61 0.71 -0.25
CA GLY A 250 20.89 0.71 -0.97
C GLY A 250 22.05 1.25 -0.15
N GLU A 251 23.23 1.23 -0.74
CA GLU A 251 24.47 1.75 -0.17
C GLU A 251 24.82 1.18 1.23
N GLN A 252 24.47 -0.08 1.47
CA GLN A 252 24.72 -0.79 2.73
C GLN A 252 24.23 -0.03 3.97
N ARG A 253 23.17 0.77 3.83
CA ARG A 253 22.56 1.48 4.96
C ARG A 253 21.96 0.49 5.94
N PHE A 254 22.13 0.76 7.21
CA PHE A 254 21.65 -0.11 8.28
C PHE A 254 21.06 0.71 9.43
N GLY A 255 20.37 0.03 10.31
CA GLY A 255 19.82 0.58 11.53
C GLY A 255 19.51 -0.52 12.54
N LEU A 256 19.11 -0.11 13.71
CA LEU A 256 18.74 -0.98 14.80
C LEU A 256 17.26 -1.38 14.70
N LEU A 257 17.00 -2.67 14.84
CA LEU A 257 15.65 -3.22 14.89
C LEU A 257 15.29 -3.55 16.34
N LEU A 258 14.19 -3.00 16.83
CA LEU A 258 13.74 -3.17 18.21
C LEU A 258 12.28 -3.66 18.22
N ASN A 259 11.88 -4.29 19.35
CA ASN A 259 10.46 -4.44 19.62
C ASN A 259 9.84 -3.06 19.76
N ALA A 260 8.67 -2.88 19.16
CA ALA A 260 7.91 -1.68 19.38
C ALA A 260 7.28 -1.68 20.78
N ASP A 261 7.25 -0.49 21.40
CA ASP A 261 6.58 -0.31 22.71
C ASP A 261 5.05 -0.43 22.60
N GLN A 262 4.52 -0.20 21.41
CA GLN A 262 3.09 -0.27 21.10
C GLN A 262 2.87 -1.11 19.85
N GLU A 263 1.73 -1.78 19.76
CA GLU A 263 1.35 -2.55 18.59
C GLU A 263 1.13 -1.64 17.37
N LEU A 264 1.31 -2.21 16.18
CA LEU A 264 0.93 -1.56 14.93
C LEU A 264 -0.60 -1.54 14.84
N LEU A 265 -1.19 -0.43 15.22
CA LEU A 265 -2.61 -0.20 15.09
C LEU A 265 -2.91 0.35 13.68
N LEU A 266 -3.68 -0.41 12.91
CA LEU A 266 -4.20 0.08 11.64
C LEU A 266 -5.53 0.82 11.88
N PRO A 267 -5.76 1.94 11.18
CA PRO A 267 -7.03 2.66 11.30
C PRO A 267 -8.20 1.73 10.99
N HIS A 268 -9.16 1.69 11.89
CA HIS A 268 -10.34 0.83 11.78
C HIS A 268 -11.56 1.57 12.29
N VAL A 269 -12.64 1.53 11.53
CA VAL A 269 -13.95 2.09 11.89
C VAL A 269 -15.05 1.09 11.54
N GLU A 270 -16.17 1.19 12.20
CA GLU A 270 -17.37 0.46 11.82
C GLU A 270 -17.94 1.04 10.53
N VAL A 271 -18.11 0.20 9.53
CA VAL A 271 -18.75 0.57 8.26
C VAL A 271 -20.24 0.29 8.38
N LYS A 272 -21.06 1.32 8.14
CA LYS A 272 -22.53 1.27 8.23
C LYS A 272 -23.14 1.40 6.83
N GLY A 273 -24.22 0.64 6.60
CA GLY A 273 -24.89 0.62 5.30
C GLY A 273 -24.09 -0.09 4.20
N VAL A 274 -24.35 0.29 2.96
CA VAL A 274 -23.85 -0.42 1.77
C VAL A 274 -22.67 0.27 1.08
N HIS A 275 -22.25 1.43 1.54
CA HIS A 275 -21.22 2.23 0.93
C HIS A 275 -19.86 2.06 1.64
N VAL A 276 -18.93 1.40 0.99
CA VAL A 276 -17.59 1.11 1.52
C VAL A 276 -16.53 1.85 0.72
N LYS A 277 -15.72 2.70 1.34
CA LYS A 277 -14.48 3.18 0.73
C LYS A 277 -13.29 2.35 1.21
N TRP A 278 -12.31 2.17 0.34
CA TRP A 278 -11.07 1.48 0.63
C TRP A 278 -9.89 2.39 0.31
N LEU A 279 -9.18 2.80 1.34
CA LEU A 279 -8.01 3.67 1.27
C LEU A 279 -6.75 2.82 1.26
N LEU A 280 -5.87 3.03 0.29
CA LEU A 280 -4.56 2.39 0.26
C LEU A 280 -3.60 3.06 1.26
N LEU A 281 -3.15 2.31 2.24
CA LEU A 281 -2.10 2.71 3.19
C LEU A 281 -0.69 2.44 2.63
N THR A 282 -0.55 1.47 1.72
CA THR A 282 0.68 1.19 0.97
C THR A 282 0.37 1.16 -0.53
N PRO A 283 1.35 1.41 -1.40
CA PRO A 283 1.12 1.32 -2.84
C PRO A 283 0.62 -0.06 -3.27
N ALA A 284 -0.09 -0.14 -4.38
CA ALA A 284 -0.59 -1.40 -4.93
C ALA A 284 -0.26 -1.54 -6.41
N ILE A 285 0.15 -2.73 -6.85
CA ILE A 285 0.37 -3.06 -8.25
C ILE A 285 -0.75 -3.99 -8.69
N PHE A 286 -1.55 -3.53 -9.64
CA PHE A 286 -2.68 -4.29 -10.18
C PHE A 286 -2.41 -4.75 -11.60
N ALA A 287 -2.94 -5.93 -11.94
CA ALA A 287 -2.77 -6.54 -13.25
C ALA A 287 -3.37 -5.70 -14.39
N HIS A 288 -4.39 -4.90 -14.08
CA HIS A 288 -5.10 -4.05 -15.02
C HIS A 288 -4.78 -2.55 -14.82
N GLY A 289 -3.54 -2.24 -14.47
CA GLY A 289 -3.06 -0.87 -14.24
C GLY A 289 -3.61 -0.27 -12.94
N TRP A 290 -4.65 0.54 -13.01
CA TRP A 290 -5.25 1.16 -11.83
C TRP A 290 -6.33 0.28 -11.17
N ARG A 291 -6.95 -0.62 -11.93
CA ARG A 291 -8.07 -1.45 -11.47
C ARG A 291 -7.55 -2.73 -10.82
N PRO A 292 -7.98 -3.07 -9.60
CA PRO A 292 -7.63 -4.34 -8.97
C PRO A 292 -8.05 -5.54 -9.82
N GLY A 293 -7.21 -6.56 -9.94
CA GLY A 293 -7.49 -7.76 -10.72
C GLY A 293 -8.67 -8.58 -10.18
N TRP A 294 -8.98 -8.40 -8.89
CA TRP A 294 -10.16 -8.99 -8.27
C TRP A 294 -11.47 -8.18 -8.49
N VAL A 295 -11.41 -7.12 -9.29
CA VAL A 295 -12.57 -6.38 -9.82
C VAL A 295 -12.65 -6.64 -11.32
N ASN A 296 -13.76 -7.21 -11.81
CA ASN A 296 -13.92 -7.50 -13.22
C ASN A 296 -14.21 -6.23 -14.06
N GLU A 297 -14.36 -6.39 -15.37
CA GLU A 297 -14.61 -5.29 -16.31
C GLU A 297 -15.96 -4.58 -16.10
N GLN A 298 -16.91 -5.26 -15.48
CA GLN A 298 -18.21 -4.70 -15.11
C GLN A 298 -18.20 -4.04 -13.72
N GLY A 299 -17.05 -4.05 -13.03
CA GLY A 299 -16.87 -3.49 -11.69
C GLY A 299 -17.24 -4.43 -10.56
N ASN A 300 -17.68 -5.63 -10.82
CA ASN A 300 -18.09 -6.56 -9.78
C ASN A 300 -16.86 -7.13 -9.05
N VAL A 301 -16.96 -7.18 -7.73
CA VAL A 301 -15.95 -7.78 -6.85
C VAL A 301 -15.94 -9.29 -7.00
N LYS A 302 -14.75 -9.87 -7.17
CA LYS A 302 -14.52 -11.32 -7.29
C LYS A 302 -13.86 -11.93 -6.04
N LEU A 303 -13.80 -11.18 -4.95
CA LEU A 303 -13.33 -11.70 -3.67
C LEU A 303 -14.38 -12.60 -3.05
N ARG A 304 -13.89 -13.55 -2.26
CA ARG A 304 -14.70 -14.48 -1.49
C ARG A 304 -14.29 -14.44 -0.04
N VAL A 305 -15.22 -14.61 0.85
CA VAL A 305 -14.99 -14.80 2.28
C VAL A 305 -15.27 -16.26 2.63
N VAL A 306 -14.28 -16.90 3.22
CA VAL A 306 -14.43 -18.29 3.66
C VAL A 306 -15.24 -18.30 4.96
N ASP A 307 -16.40 -18.94 4.94
CA ASP A 307 -17.13 -19.24 6.14
C ASP A 307 -16.39 -20.33 6.94
N LYS A 308 -15.92 -19.96 8.14
CA LYS A 308 -15.16 -20.87 8.99
C LYS A 308 -16.00 -22.00 9.56
N GLU A 309 -17.29 -21.77 9.75
CA GLU A 309 -18.22 -22.79 10.26
C GLU A 309 -18.60 -23.76 9.16
N ALA A 310 -18.98 -23.28 7.97
CA ALA A 310 -19.21 -24.08 6.80
C ALA A 310 -17.97 -24.93 6.44
N ARG A 311 -16.77 -24.36 6.57
CA ARG A 311 -15.52 -25.08 6.34
C ARG A 311 -15.22 -26.15 7.39
N ARG A 312 -15.56 -25.90 8.66
CA ARG A 312 -15.44 -26.91 9.73
C ARG A 312 -16.41 -28.07 9.52
N GLU A 313 -17.66 -27.74 9.17
CA GLU A 313 -18.70 -28.72 8.90
C GLU A 313 -18.37 -29.57 7.67
N PHE A 314 -17.92 -28.92 6.58
CA PHE A 314 -17.46 -29.60 5.38
C PHE A 314 -16.30 -30.58 5.66
N ARG A 315 -15.32 -30.19 6.49
CA ARG A 315 -14.23 -31.08 6.93
C ARG A 315 -14.71 -32.24 7.81
N ARG A 316 -15.74 -32.00 8.61
CA ARG A 316 -16.35 -33.01 9.49
C ARG A 316 -17.07 -34.08 8.68
N GLN A 317 -17.86 -33.68 7.69
CA GLN A 317 -18.61 -34.58 6.81
C GLN A 317 -17.69 -35.40 5.88
N ARG A 318 -16.49 -34.89 5.56
CA ARG A 318 -15.55 -35.52 4.62
C ARG A 318 -14.51 -36.42 5.25
N ARG A 319 -14.45 -36.58 6.55
CA ARG A 319 -13.51 -37.51 7.18
C ARG A 319 -13.64 -38.95 6.70
N ASP A 320 -14.76 -39.28 6.06
CA ASP A 320 -15.10 -40.66 5.63
C ASP A 320 -15.02 -40.90 4.10
N HIS A 321 -14.64 -39.92 3.27
CA HIS A 321 -14.62 -40.08 1.81
C HIS A 321 -13.29 -39.62 1.18
N SER A 322 -12.68 -40.51 0.38
CA SER A 322 -11.34 -40.45 -0.19
C SER A 322 -11.20 -39.71 -1.55
N ASP A 323 -12.21 -38.95 -1.99
CA ASP A 323 -12.15 -38.27 -3.29
C ASP A 323 -11.43 -36.94 -3.26
N TRP A 324 -10.24 -36.90 -3.87
CA TRP A 324 -9.22 -35.85 -3.83
C TRP A 324 -9.42 -34.69 -4.85
N HIS A 325 -10.52 -34.62 -5.56
CA HIS A 325 -10.71 -33.67 -6.67
C HIS A 325 -11.50 -32.40 -6.34
N TYR A 326 -11.80 -32.15 -5.08
CA TYR A 326 -12.62 -31.02 -4.67
C TYR A 326 -11.78 -29.91 -4.04
N ASP A 327 -11.95 -28.67 -4.55
CA ASP A 327 -11.35 -27.47 -3.96
C ASP A 327 -12.23 -26.99 -2.78
N GLU A 328 -11.88 -27.41 -1.56
CA GLU A 328 -12.54 -27.02 -0.30
C GLU A 328 -12.72 -25.50 -0.17
N ALA A 329 -11.81 -24.71 -0.77
CA ALA A 329 -11.89 -23.26 -0.73
C ALA A 329 -13.00 -22.71 -1.65
N THR A 330 -13.36 -23.43 -2.70
CA THR A 330 -14.37 -23.01 -3.67
C THR A 330 -15.78 -23.24 -3.17
N ASP A 331 -16.01 -24.36 -2.45
CA ASP A 331 -17.35 -24.78 -2.04
C ASP A 331 -17.85 -24.14 -0.75
N THR A 332 -16.94 -23.68 0.12
CA THR A 332 -17.29 -23.04 1.40
C THR A 332 -17.12 -21.53 1.40
N ALA A 333 -16.81 -20.93 0.25
CA ALA A 333 -16.54 -19.51 0.12
C ALA A 333 -17.73 -18.75 -0.45
N GLU A 334 -18.27 -17.82 0.31
CA GLU A 334 -19.31 -16.92 -0.14
C GLU A 334 -18.78 -15.81 -1.04
N MET A 335 -19.46 -15.58 -2.17
CA MET A 335 -19.19 -14.45 -3.05
C MET A 335 -19.64 -13.14 -2.40
N ILE A 336 -18.86 -12.10 -2.60
CA ILE A 336 -19.20 -10.75 -2.15
C ILE A 336 -19.94 -10.05 -3.29
N ASN A 337 -21.21 -9.69 -3.06
CA ASN A 337 -21.99 -8.94 -4.03
C ASN A 337 -21.77 -7.43 -3.82
N ALA A 338 -20.73 -6.91 -4.43
CA ALA A 338 -20.36 -5.49 -4.38
C ALA A 338 -19.77 -5.05 -5.72
N ARG A 339 -19.86 -3.75 -6.00
CA ARG A 339 -19.39 -3.13 -7.23
C ARG A 339 -18.48 -1.94 -6.94
N LEU A 340 -17.37 -1.83 -7.66
CA LEU A 340 -16.55 -0.62 -7.73
C LEU A 340 -17.28 0.44 -8.55
N VAL A 341 -17.55 1.60 -7.94
CA VAL A 341 -18.34 2.67 -8.57
C VAL A 341 -17.53 3.93 -8.86
N ALA A 342 -16.50 4.22 -8.07
CA ALA A 342 -15.62 5.37 -8.26
C ALA A 342 -14.21 5.08 -7.74
N ALA A 343 -13.24 5.88 -8.18
CA ALA A 343 -11.87 5.84 -7.68
C ALA A 343 -11.24 7.25 -7.72
N CYS A 344 -10.49 7.59 -6.69
CA CYS A 344 -9.65 8.79 -6.64
C CYS A 344 -8.20 8.37 -6.47
N LEU A 345 -7.40 8.53 -7.52
CA LEU A 345 -6.07 7.96 -7.62
C LEU A 345 -5.00 9.04 -7.71
N GLY A 346 -3.84 8.77 -7.15
CA GLY A 346 -2.65 9.59 -7.36
C GLY A 346 -1.90 9.27 -8.66
N LYS A 347 -0.87 10.05 -8.96
CA LYS A 347 0.05 9.77 -10.07
C LYS A 347 0.72 8.42 -9.85
N PRO A 348 0.82 7.56 -10.88
CA PRO A 348 1.48 6.27 -10.75
C PRO A 348 2.90 6.38 -10.23
N GLN A 349 3.27 5.49 -9.31
CA GLN A 349 4.59 5.40 -8.73
C GLN A 349 5.36 4.24 -9.36
N PRO A 350 6.54 4.46 -9.95
CA PRO A 350 7.36 3.36 -10.45
C PRO A 350 7.93 2.55 -9.28
N VAL A 351 7.70 1.25 -9.31
CA VAL A 351 8.22 0.26 -8.37
C VAL A 351 9.08 -0.71 -9.12
N GLY A 352 10.34 -0.79 -8.78
CA GLY A 352 11.32 -1.69 -9.37
C GLY A 352 12.05 -2.47 -8.28
N GLY A 353 13.15 -3.05 -8.66
CA GLY A 353 14.04 -3.77 -7.79
C GLY A 353 15.37 -4.01 -8.49
N TRP A 354 16.31 -4.55 -7.76
CA TRP A 354 17.61 -4.94 -8.27
C TRP A 354 17.84 -6.42 -7.99
N GLU A 355 18.35 -7.12 -8.96
CA GLU A 355 18.83 -8.48 -8.81
C GLU A 355 20.37 -8.46 -8.83
N LEU A 356 20.97 -9.01 -7.80
CA LEU A 356 22.42 -9.07 -7.73
C LEU A 356 22.95 -9.92 -8.88
N LEU A 357 24.05 -9.51 -9.49
CA LEU A 357 24.73 -10.27 -10.52
C LEU A 357 25.10 -11.65 -10.00
N HIS A 358 24.83 -12.67 -10.78
CA HIS A 358 25.19 -14.05 -10.52
C HIS A 358 25.49 -14.78 -11.82
N GLU A 359 26.31 -15.78 -11.76
CA GLU A 359 26.57 -16.67 -12.88
C GLU A 359 25.71 -17.94 -12.76
N ASP A 360 24.76 -18.10 -13.67
CA ASP A 360 23.99 -19.34 -13.81
C ASP A 360 24.79 -20.41 -14.55
N LYS A 361 25.70 -19.98 -15.45
CA LYS A 361 26.67 -20.80 -16.19
C LYS A 361 27.96 -20.01 -16.32
N PRO A 362 29.12 -20.68 -16.42
CA PRO A 362 30.39 -20.00 -16.63
C PRO A 362 30.35 -19.02 -17.81
N GLY A 363 30.67 -17.75 -17.55
CA GLY A 363 30.63 -16.67 -18.53
C GLY A 363 29.26 -16.10 -18.86
N GLN A 364 28.17 -16.52 -18.21
CA GLN A 364 26.85 -15.95 -18.34
C GLN A 364 26.39 -15.31 -17.02
N ALA A 365 26.82 -14.10 -16.78
CA ALA A 365 26.34 -13.32 -15.64
C ALA A 365 24.91 -12.80 -15.94
N THR A 366 23.98 -13.14 -15.06
CA THR A 366 22.59 -12.61 -15.07
C THR A 366 22.35 -11.78 -13.80
N GLY A 367 21.48 -10.78 -13.93
CA GLY A 367 21.16 -9.85 -12.84
C GLY A 367 20.91 -8.45 -13.37
N GLY A 368 20.82 -7.48 -12.46
CA GLY A 368 20.60 -6.08 -12.84
C GLY A 368 19.24 -5.55 -12.41
N GLY A 369 18.75 -4.51 -13.12
CA GLY A 369 17.44 -3.92 -12.83
C GLY A 369 16.31 -4.87 -13.16
N LYS A 370 15.42 -5.11 -12.20
CA LYS A 370 14.17 -5.84 -12.45
C LYS A 370 13.21 -4.97 -13.24
N PRO A 371 12.29 -5.57 -14.02
CA PRO A 371 11.22 -4.81 -14.66
C PRO A 371 10.50 -3.88 -13.68
N ALA A 372 10.29 -2.63 -14.07
CA ALA A 372 9.55 -1.68 -13.28
C ALA A 372 8.04 -1.86 -13.49
N HIS A 373 7.29 -1.79 -12.40
CA HIS A 373 5.83 -1.78 -12.38
C HIS A 373 5.34 -0.38 -12.05
N LEU A 374 4.21 0.01 -12.62
CA LEU A 374 3.52 1.23 -12.21
C LEU A 374 2.51 0.87 -11.11
N ALA A 375 2.78 1.34 -9.90
CA ALA A 375 1.91 1.13 -8.75
C ALA A 375 0.91 2.28 -8.60
N VAL A 376 -0.30 1.96 -8.19
CA VAL A 376 -1.24 2.92 -7.63
C VAL A 376 -0.67 3.37 -6.28
N PRO A 377 -0.44 4.67 -6.07
CA PRO A 377 0.24 5.14 -4.88
C PRO A 377 -0.64 5.04 -3.63
N SER A 378 0.00 5.03 -2.47
CA SER A 378 -0.69 5.19 -1.18
C SER A 378 -1.51 6.48 -1.14
N GLY A 379 -2.55 6.50 -0.31
CA GLY A 379 -3.54 7.57 -0.26
C GLY A 379 -4.64 7.48 -1.32
N SER A 380 -4.51 6.62 -2.33
CA SER A 380 -5.57 6.39 -3.33
C SER A 380 -6.78 5.73 -2.69
N VAL A 381 -7.99 6.12 -3.14
CA VAL A 381 -9.27 5.70 -2.57
C VAL A 381 -10.13 5.05 -3.62
N PHE A 382 -10.68 3.90 -3.30
CA PHE A 382 -11.64 3.16 -4.13
C PHE A 382 -12.99 3.14 -3.41
N TYR A 383 -14.08 3.32 -4.16
CA TYR A 383 -15.43 3.42 -3.64
C TYR A 383 -16.29 2.27 -4.15
N PHE A 384 -16.83 1.51 -3.22
CA PHE A 384 -17.65 0.37 -3.51
C PHE A 384 -19.08 0.59 -3.04
N GLN A 385 -20.03 0.03 -3.78
CA GLN A 385 -21.41 -0.12 -3.39
C GLN A 385 -21.72 -1.61 -3.29
N ALA A 386 -22.05 -2.07 -2.10
CA ALA A 386 -22.51 -3.44 -1.84
C ALA A 386 -24.01 -3.55 -2.11
N ALA A 387 -24.48 -4.75 -2.43
CA ALA A 387 -25.90 -5.00 -2.65
C ALA A 387 -26.71 -5.00 -1.34
N SER A 388 -26.05 -5.31 -0.22
CA SER A 388 -26.64 -5.37 1.12
C SER A 388 -25.62 -5.05 2.20
N GLU A 389 -26.06 -4.73 3.41
CA GLU A 389 -25.16 -4.55 4.57
C GLU A 389 -24.32 -5.80 4.90
N PRO A 390 -24.86 -7.02 4.84
CA PRO A 390 -24.05 -8.24 4.96
C PRO A 390 -22.95 -8.33 3.91
N ASP A 391 -23.22 -7.94 2.66
CA ASP A 391 -22.18 -7.91 1.61
C ASP A 391 -21.13 -6.83 1.87
N ALA A 392 -21.54 -5.66 2.40
CA ALA A 392 -20.61 -4.62 2.84
C ALA A 392 -19.70 -5.14 3.97
N THR A 393 -20.26 -5.83 4.94
CA THR A 393 -19.51 -6.45 6.04
C THR A 393 -18.49 -7.49 5.51
N LYS A 394 -18.90 -8.35 4.57
CA LYS A 394 -18.00 -9.32 3.92
C LYS A 394 -16.89 -8.60 3.14
N LEU A 395 -17.22 -7.51 2.43
CA LEU A 395 -16.23 -6.71 1.71
C LEU A 395 -15.20 -6.09 2.67
N VAL A 396 -15.66 -5.52 3.78
CA VAL A 396 -14.77 -4.98 4.82
C VAL A 396 -13.87 -6.09 5.39
N GLN A 397 -14.40 -7.25 5.72
CA GLN A 397 -13.62 -8.40 6.19
C GLN A 397 -12.56 -8.85 5.18
N ALA A 398 -12.86 -8.71 3.89
CA ALA A 398 -11.93 -9.06 2.83
C ALA A 398 -10.84 -8.01 2.60
N LEU A 399 -11.06 -6.73 2.92
CA LEU A 399 -10.17 -5.61 2.57
C LEU A 399 -9.45 -5.01 3.78
N GLN A 400 -10.11 -4.88 4.93
CA GLN A 400 -9.59 -4.19 6.12
C GLN A 400 -8.30 -4.85 6.63
N GLY A 401 -7.22 -4.07 6.68
CA GLY A 401 -5.92 -4.52 7.18
C GLY A 401 -5.27 -5.64 6.36
N ARG A 402 -5.71 -5.82 5.10
CA ARG A 402 -5.18 -6.84 4.20
C ARG A 402 -4.44 -6.23 3.02
N CYS A 403 -3.38 -6.89 2.59
CA CYS A 403 -2.63 -6.54 1.39
C CYS A 403 -3.32 -7.15 0.16
N ARG A 404 -3.99 -6.31 -0.63
CA ARG A 404 -4.81 -6.73 -1.79
C ARG A 404 -4.23 -6.30 -3.13
N SER A 405 -2.93 -6.06 -3.20
CA SER A 405 -2.22 -5.93 -4.47
C SER A 405 -2.19 -7.25 -5.21
N ASP A 406 -2.33 -7.23 -6.53
CA ASP A 406 -2.25 -8.44 -7.37
C ASP A 406 -0.83 -8.99 -7.41
N PHE A 407 0.16 -8.09 -7.31
CA PHE A 407 1.58 -8.44 -7.24
C PHE A 407 2.17 -7.97 -5.92
N PHE A 408 3.00 -8.80 -5.31
CA PHE A 408 3.73 -8.51 -4.07
C PHE A 408 2.83 -8.19 -2.86
N GLY A 409 1.58 -8.64 -2.85
CA GLY A 409 0.70 -8.50 -1.68
C GLY A 409 1.30 -9.16 -0.43
N GLU A 410 1.96 -10.32 -0.59
CA GLU A 410 2.69 -11.01 0.48
C GLU A 410 3.84 -10.16 1.06
N LYS A 411 4.36 -9.21 0.29
CA LYS A 411 5.43 -8.30 0.70
C LYS A 411 4.92 -6.97 1.26
N GLY A 412 3.61 -6.84 1.48
CA GLY A 412 3.01 -5.67 2.11
C GLY A 412 2.43 -4.62 1.15
N LEU A 413 2.42 -4.87 -0.18
CA LEU A 413 1.75 -3.96 -1.11
C LEU A 413 0.23 -4.13 -1.07
N GLY A 414 -0.49 -3.01 -1.22
CA GLY A 414 -1.94 -2.98 -1.23
C GLY A 414 -2.59 -3.14 0.14
N LEU A 415 -1.87 -2.83 1.23
CA LEU A 415 -2.46 -2.72 2.55
C LEU A 415 -3.45 -1.56 2.56
N GLY A 416 -4.66 -1.79 3.05
CA GLY A 416 -5.68 -0.74 3.07
C GLY A 416 -6.56 -0.75 4.28
N ALA A 417 -7.27 0.36 4.47
CA ALA A 417 -8.26 0.58 5.51
C ALA A 417 -9.62 0.91 4.88
N CYS A 418 -10.67 0.35 5.47
CA CYS A 418 -12.05 0.59 5.03
C CYS A 418 -12.70 1.71 5.83
N GLY A 419 -13.62 2.42 5.21
CA GLY A 419 -14.39 3.48 5.83
C GLY A 419 -15.73 3.73 5.14
N ASN A 420 -16.46 4.68 5.68
CA ASN A 420 -17.78 5.10 5.20
C ASN A 420 -17.68 6.18 4.13
N TRP A 421 -18.55 6.17 3.15
CA TRP A 421 -18.76 7.30 2.23
C TRP A 421 -20.25 7.49 1.93
N GLN A 422 -20.61 8.69 1.54
CA GLN A 422 -22.01 9.04 1.26
C GLN A 422 -22.10 9.67 -0.12
N HIS A 423 -23.23 9.43 -0.80
CA HIS A 423 -23.61 10.20 -1.97
C HIS A 423 -23.85 11.65 -1.55
N GLN A 424 -23.13 12.57 -2.13
CA GLN A 424 -23.44 13.97 -2.00
C GLN A 424 -24.26 14.38 -3.23
N LEU A 425 -25.58 14.31 -3.10
CA LEU A 425 -26.48 14.88 -4.10
C LEU A 425 -26.18 16.39 -4.21
N ARG A 426 -26.22 16.90 -5.43
CA ARG A 426 -26.13 18.33 -5.71
C ARG A 426 -27.32 18.99 -5.01
N THR A 427 -27.10 19.69 -3.91
CA THR A 427 -28.06 20.73 -3.50
C THR A 427 -28.00 21.74 -4.60
N SER A 428 -29.16 21.98 -5.27
CA SER A 428 -29.30 23.09 -6.22
C SER A 428 -28.74 24.33 -5.53
N PRO A 429 -27.88 25.13 -6.18
CA PRO A 429 -27.57 26.44 -5.65
C PRO A 429 -28.89 27.15 -5.46
N ASP A 430 -29.11 27.64 -4.24
CA ASP A 430 -30.22 28.58 -4.00
C ASP A 430 -30.11 29.67 -5.07
N VAL A 431 -31.08 29.71 -5.94
CA VAL A 431 -31.28 30.84 -6.83
C VAL A 431 -31.65 31.97 -5.88
N HIS A 432 -30.62 32.73 -5.47
CA HIS A 432 -30.90 34.02 -4.85
C HIS A 432 -31.77 34.80 -5.83
N SER A 433 -33.03 34.88 -5.51
CA SER A 433 -33.96 35.83 -6.11
C SER A 433 -33.36 37.22 -5.92
N ASN A 434 -32.73 37.73 -6.97
CA ASN A 434 -32.47 39.15 -7.10
C ASN A 434 -33.82 39.84 -7.24
N ASP A 435 -34.49 40.05 -6.13
CA ASP A 435 -35.54 41.09 -6.03
C ASP A 435 -34.80 42.43 -6.07
N ASN A 436 -34.68 42.94 -7.27
CA ASN A 436 -34.30 44.31 -7.53
C ASN A 436 -35.54 45.20 -7.27
N PRO A 437 -35.57 46.02 -6.22
CA PRO A 437 -36.66 46.97 -6.07
C PRO A 437 -36.54 48.02 -7.17
N GLN A 438 -37.49 48.00 -8.10
CA GLN A 438 -37.69 49.08 -9.01
C GLN A 438 -37.92 50.38 -8.22
N THR A 439 -36.94 51.26 -8.27
CA THR A 439 -37.13 52.67 -7.91
C THR A 439 -37.93 53.34 -9.02
N THR A 440 -39.22 53.54 -8.76
CA THR A 440 -40.02 54.57 -9.40
C THR A 440 -39.58 55.95 -8.87
N ASN A 441 -39.02 56.75 -9.74
CA ASN A 441 -39.29 58.16 -10.01
C ASN A 441 -38.20 58.73 -10.93
#